data_cf6276a910714aa4415085d63b7e6cd0
#
_entry.id   cf6276a910714aa4415085d63b7e6cd0
#
_cell.length_a   1.000
_cell.length_b   1.000
_cell.length_c   1.000
_cell.angle_alpha   90.00
_cell.angle_beta   90.00
_cell.angle_gamma   90.00
#
_symmetry.space_group_name_H-M   'P 1'
#
loop_
_entity.id
_entity.type
_entity.pdbx_description
1 polymer ?
#
loop_
_entity_poly.entity_id
_entity_poly.type
_entity_poly.pdbx_seq_one_letter_code
_entity_poly.pdbx_strand_id
1 'polypeptide(L)'
;VQTSHGALNVARTPGNDRTGQTIVLLSGLGTPAPALDFAPLIRELGDYDVVVVEGFGYGYSDQPPVERSVENITAELHEALANAHVPRPYVLAGHSIAGFYTLAYANRYGNDVAAVIGIDPTVPAARTVHAEETGVASGGINWEGLIAVSGLPRWAATIAPGLVEPDGTAYTSRERDQIRKMAIWNFGNPSVVDETNRIAENARKVQGMRYPDDLPVLTLLASAKETPADVALHESRLQNVRNHEIVALPGGHYLHWAHAPAMASKIKAFLTTNTR
;
A
#
# COMPACT_ATOMS: atom_id res chain seq x y z
N VAL A 1 14.03 9.98 8.99
CA VAL A 1 14.10 11.18 8.15
C VAL A 1 13.17 12.23 8.71
N GLN A 2 13.66 13.46 8.91
CA GLN A 2 12.83 14.55 9.41
C GLN A 2 11.96 15.12 8.29
N THR A 3 10.69 15.38 8.60
CA THR A 3 9.74 16.10 7.74
C THR A 3 9.18 17.33 8.47
N SER A 4 8.36 18.12 7.79
CA SER A 4 7.73 19.32 8.36
C SER A 4 6.85 19.04 9.58
N HIS A 5 6.31 17.82 9.73
CA HIS A 5 5.41 17.44 10.82
C HIS A 5 6.01 16.50 11.86
N GLY A 6 7.19 15.93 11.62
CA GLY A 6 7.84 14.96 12.50
C GLY A 6 8.79 14.05 11.76
N ALA A 7 9.33 13.06 12.46
CA ALA A 7 10.24 12.08 11.88
C ALA A 7 9.48 10.87 11.31
N LEU A 8 9.79 10.52 10.08
CA LEU A 8 9.36 9.26 9.44
C LEU A 8 10.51 8.27 9.39
N ASN A 9 10.22 7.01 9.70
CA ASN A 9 11.16 5.93 9.48
C ASN A 9 11.16 5.52 8.00
N VAL A 10 12.37 5.53 7.41
CA VAL A 10 12.59 5.12 6.03
C VAL A 10 13.59 3.97 6.05
N ALA A 11 13.10 2.76 5.88
CA ALA A 11 13.93 1.57 5.77
C ALA A 11 14.40 1.40 4.34
N ARG A 12 15.70 1.21 4.13
CA ARG A 12 16.29 0.99 2.81
C ARG A 12 17.06 -0.31 2.77
N THR A 13 16.76 -1.14 1.78
CA THR A 13 17.51 -2.36 1.44
C THR A 13 18.15 -2.13 0.08
N PRO A 14 19.47 -1.99 0.02
CA PRO A 14 20.18 -1.85 -1.24
C PRO A 14 20.03 -3.11 -2.09
N GLY A 15 19.76 -2.94 -3.37
CA GLY A 15 19.80 -4.00 -4.36
C GLY A 15 21.22 -4.34 -4.80
N ASN A 16 21.32 -5.31 -5.69
CA ASN A 16 22.61 -5.67 -6.31
C ASN A 16 22.97 -4.78 -7.54
N ASP A 17 22.32 -3.62 -7.65
CA ASP A 17 22.54 -2.55 -8.63
C ASP A 17 22.36 -2.95 -10.11
N ARG A 18 21.62 -4.03 -10.38
CA ARG A 18 21.40 -4.52 -11.75
C ARG A 18 20.45 -3.64 -12.57
N THR A 19 19.53 -2.95 -11.92
CA THR A 19 18.48 -2.19 -12.60
C THR A 19 18.66 -0.67 -12.50
N GLY A 20 19.36 -0.19 -11.47
CA GLY A 20 19.44 1.24 -11.13
C GLY A 20 18.10 1.84 -10.70
N GLN A 21 17.07 1.00 -10.46
CA GLN A 21 15.72 1.45 -10.11
C GLN A 21 15.45 1.24 -8.62
N THR A 22 14.69 2.17 -8.05
CA THR A 22 14.21 2.08 -6.67
C THR A 22 12.72 1.72 -6.65
N ILE A 23 12.34 0.74 -5.84
CA ILE A 23 10.95 0.41 -5.53
C ILE A 23 10.61 0.95 -4.15
N VAL A 24 9.60 1.82 -4.07
CA VAL A 24 9.07 2.36 -2.81
C VAL A 24 7.81 1.60 -2.43
N LEU A 25 7.84 0.91 -1.29
CA LEU A 25 6.74 0.12 -0.77
C LEU A 25 5.92 0.92 0.26
N LEU A 26 4.61 0.92 0.09
CA LEU A 26 3.63 1.57 0.97
C LEU A 26 2.67 0.51 1.52
N SER A 27 2.55 0.46 2.83
CA SER A 27 1.73 -0.56 3.51
C SER A 27 0.24 -0.25 3.53
N GLY A 28 -0.54 -1.28 3.81
CA GLY A 28 -1.96 -1.16 4.11
C GLY A 28 -2.24 -0.52 5.46
N LEU A 29 -3.50 -0.13 5.68
CA LEU A 29 -3.97 0.51 6.90
C LEU A 29 -3.65 -0.34 8.14
N GLY A 30 -3.10 0.30 9.15
CA GLY A 30 -2.84 -0.31 10.45
C GLY A 30 -1.74 -1.38 10.46
N THR A 31 -0.91 -1.49 9.41
CA THR A 31 0.25 -2.39 9.39
C THR A 31 1.25 -1.99 10.48
N PRO A 32 1.51 -2.83 11.49
CA PRO A 32 2.27 -2.40 12.68
C PRO A 32 3.75 -2.14 12.40
N ALA A 33 4.33 -2.83 11.42
CA ALA A 33 5.74 -2.74 11.08
C ALA A 33 5.92 -2.93 9.56
N PRO A 34 5.69 -1.89 8.74
CA PRO A 34 5.71 -1.98 7.28
C PRO A 34 6.95 -2.63 6.68
N ALA A 35 8.14 -2.25 7.16
CA ALA A 35 9.39 -2.80 6.65
C ALA A 35 9.52 -4.31 6.91
N LEU A 36 9.00 -4.80 8.03
CA LEU A 36 8.98 -6.23 8.33
C LEU A 36 7.84 -6.95 7.62
N ASP A 37 6.70 -6.30 7.45
CA ASP A 37 5.54 -6.84 6.74
C ASP A 37 5.89 -7.22 5.29
N PHE A 38 6.69 -6.39 4.63
CA PHE A 38 7.19 -6.65 3.29
C PHE A 38 8.48 -7.47 3.22
N ALA A 39 9.03 -7.95 4.33
CA ALA A 39 10.33 -8.63 4.33
C ALA A 39 10.46 -9.80 3.33
N PRO A 40 9.46 -10.68 3.14
CA PRO A 40 9.55 -11.72 2.11
C PRO A 40 9.66 -11.14 0.70
N LEU A 41 8.86 -10.13 0.36
CA LEU A 41 8.88 -9.50 -0.96
C LEU A 41 10.20 -8.74 -1.20
N ILE A 42 10.72 -8.04 -0.19
CA ILE A 42 12.00 -7.33 -0.27
C ILE A 42 13.12 -8.30 -0.63
N ARG A 43 13.16 -9.48 -0.02
CA ARG A 43 14.17 -10.51 -0.33
C ARG A 43 14.13 -10.97 -1.79
N GLU A 44 12.93 -11.10 -2.34
CA GLU A 44 12.74 -11.50 -3.74
C GLU A 44 13.05 -10.38 -4.76
N LEU A 45 12.98 -9.12 -4.33
CA LEU A 45 13.26 -7.93 -5.15
C LEU A 45 14.74 -7.50 -5.10
N GLY A 46 15.67 -8.37 -4.73
CA GLY A 46 17.08 -8.06 -4.53
C GLY A 46 17.84 -7.45 -5.73
N ASP A 47 17.23 -7.36 -6.92
CA ASP A 47 17.79 -6.67 -8.08
C ASP A 47 17.57 -5.15 -8.04
N TYR A 48 16.69 -4.68 -7.17
CA TYR A 48 16.27 -3.29 -7.00
C TYR A 48 16.69 -2.74 -5.64
N ASP A 49 16.95 -1.44 -5.57
CA ASP A 49 16.91 -0.75 -4.30
C ASP A 49 15.44 -0.75 -3.81
N VAL A 50 15.21 -1.23 -2.59
CA VAL A 50 13.86 -1.22 -1.99
C VAL A 50 13.83 -0.26 -0.82
N VAL A 51 12.87 0.66 -0.85
CA VAL A 51 12.61 1.64 0.20
C VAL A 51 11.21 1.40 0.76
N VAL A 52 11.10 1.31 2.08
CA VAL A 52 9.80 1.27 2.77
C VAL A 52 9.67 2.55 3.57
N VAL A 53 8.65 3.35 3.28
CA VAL A 53 8.33 4.54 4.09
C VAL A 53 7.22 4.16 5.06
N GLU A 54 7.54 4.19 6.34
CA GLU A 54 6.57 3.99 7.41
C GLU A 54 5.88 5.33 7.67
N GLY A 55 4.59 5.44 7.33
CA GLY A 55 3.81 6.66 7.56
C GLY A 55 3.69 7.02 9.04
N PHE A 56 3.22 8.20 9.37
CA PHE A 56 2.99 8.59 10.75
C PHE A 56 2.07 7.61 11.48
N GLY A 57 2.52 7.13 12.63
CA GLY A 57 1.83 6.11 13.41
C GLY A 57 2.14 4.67 13.01
N TYR A 58 3.00 4.46 12.02
CA TYR A 58 3.43 3.13 11.56
C TYR A 58 4.89 2.87 11.96
N GLY A 59 5.19 1.63 12.30
CA GLY A 59 6.54 1.20 12.62
C GLY A 59 7.20 2.08 13.68
N TYR A 60 8.31 2.67 13.34
CA TYR A 60 9.10 3.54 14.21
C TYR A 60 8.90 5.05 13.93
N SER A 61 7.91 5.42 13.11
CA SER A 61 7.61 6.81 12.82
C SER A 61 6.91 7.51 13.98
N ASP A 62 7.05 8.84 14.04
CA ASP A 62 6.35 9.68 15.00
C ASP A 62 4.81 9.59 14.84
N GLN A 63 4.09 10.13 15.82
CA GLN A 63 2.63 10.18 15.85
C GLN A 63 2.16 11.63 16.05
N PRO A 64 2.46 12.56 15.14
CA PRO A 64 2.03 13.95 15.28
C PRO A 64 0.52 14.08 15.13
N PRO A 65 -0.11 15.12 15.69
CA PRO A 65 -1.54 15.39 15.56
C PRO A 65 -1.87 16.02 14.19
N VAL A 66 -1.51 15.33 13.11
CA VAL A 66 -1.75 15.77 11.72
C VAL A 66 -2.83 14.91 11.12
N GLU A 67 -3.79 15.57 10.46
CA GLU A 67 -4.85 14.87 9.74
C GLU A 67 -4.31 13.88 8.72
N ARG A 68 -4.81 12.64 8.76
CA ARG A 68 -4.43 11.58 7.83
C ARG A 68 -5.24 11.66 6.53
N SER A 69 -5.36 12.87 5.97
CA SER A 69 -5.93 13.07 4.65
C SER A 69 -4.98 12.58 3.56
N VAL A 70 -5.54 12.17 2.41
CA VAL A 70 -4.74 11.70 1.27
C VAL A 70 -3.73 12.75 0.80
N GLU A 71 -4.06 14.04 0.92
CA GLU A 71 -3.19 15.16 0.59
C GLU A 71 -1.98 15.25 1.52
N ASN A 72 -2.21 15.11 2.84
CA ASN A 72 -1.14 15.15 3.83
C ASN A 72 -0.25 13.92 3.70
N ILE A 73 -0.84 12.72 3.60
CA ILE A 73 -0.09 11.47 3.46
C ILE A 73 0.81 11.51 2.21
N THR A 74 0.29 11.99 1.08
CA THR A 74 1.10 12.07 -0.15
C THR A 74 2.16 13.16 -0.09
N ALA A 75 1.91 14.29 0.57
CA ALA A 75 2.89 15.35 0.77
C ALA A 75 4.03 14.91 1.69
N GLU A 76 3.71 14.24 2.80
CA GLU A 76 4.68 13.69 3.74
C GLU A 76 5.55 12.61 3.10
N LEU A 77 4.94 11.73 2.30
CA LEU A 77 5.66 10.73 1.52
C LEU A 77 6.67 11.40 0.57
N HIS A 78 6.22 12.42 -0.18
CA HIS A 78 7.08 13.16 -1.11
C HIS A 78 8.26 13.82 -0.39
N GLU A 79 7.99 14.50 0.73
CA GLU A 79 9.01 15.15 1.56
C GLU A 79 10.00 14.12 2.13
N ALA A 80 9.50 13.00 2.65
CA ALA A 80 10.33 11.93 3.20
C ALA A 80 11.26 11.31 2.15
N LEU A 81 10.76 11.03 0.95
CA LEU A 81 11.56 10.49 -0.15
C LEU A 81 12.63 11.49 -0.63
N ALA A 82 12.29 12.78 -0.71
CA ALA A 82 13.23 13.84 -1.04
C ALA A 82 14.35 13.97 0.01
N ASN A 83 13.97 14.01 1.30
CA ASN A 83 14.92 14.16 2.41
C ASN A 83 15.75 12.89 2.65
N ALA A 84 15.25 11.72 2.25
CA ALA A 84 16.00 10.46 2.22
C ALA A 84 16.90 10.33 1.00
N HIS A 85 16.92 11.33 0.09
CA HIS A 85 17.66 11.31 -1.17
C HIS A 85 17.39 10.05 -2.02
N VAL A 86 16.11 9.64 -2.09
CA VAL A 86 15.71 8.53 -2.93
C VAL A 86 15.78 8.96 -4.40
N PRO A 87 16.55 8.23 -5.25
CA PRO A 87 16.69 8.59 -6.66
C PRO A 87 15.33 8.57 -7.39
N ARG A 88 15.08 9.58 -8.20
CA ARG A 88 13.89 9.70 -9.05
C ARG A 88 14.23 9.42 -10.52
N PRO A 89 13.30 8.92 -11.32
CA PRO A 89 11.97 8.44 -10.93
C PRO A 89 12.02 7.06 -10.28
N TYR A 90 11.11 6.79 -9.32
CA TYR A 90 10.99 5.52 -8.60
C TYR A 90 9.68 4.81 -8.92
N VAL A 91 9.63 3.51 -8.67
CA VAL A 91 8.41 2.70 -8.74
C VAL A 91 7.67 2.80 -7.42
N LEU A 92 6.39 3.18 -7.44
CA LEU A 92 5.53 3.14 -6.23
C LEU A 92 4.79 1.81 -6.18
N ALA A 93 4.91 1.08 -5.08
CA ALA A 93 4.20 -0.16 -4.85
C ALA A 93 3.31 -0.03 -3.61
N GLY A 94 1.98 -0.07 -3.78
CA GLY A 94 1.02 0.17 -2.70
C GLY A 94 0.15 -1.03 -2.41
N HIS A 95 0.08 -1.44 -1.13
CA HIS A 95 -0.80 -2.49 -0.64
C HIS A 95 -2.11 -1.90 -0.10
N SER A 96 -3.24 -2.52 -0.43
CA SER A 96 -4.54 -2.18 0.17
C SER A 96 -4.89 -0.70 0.02
N ILE A 97 -5.16 0.02 1.14
CA ILE A 97 -5.52 1.45 1.16
C ILE A 97 -4.47 2.34 0.49
N ALA A 98 -3.22 1.90 0.42
CA ALA A 98 -2.18 2.63 -0.30
C ALA A 98 -2.47 2.76 -1.81
N GLY A 99 -3.43 2.03 -2.35
CA GLY A 99 -4.00 2.29 -3.68
C GLY A 99 -4.54 3.71 -3.84
N PHE A 100 -5.13 4.30 -2.80
CA PHE A 100 -5.54 5.71 -2.81
C PHE A 100 -4.33 6.64 -2.85
N TYR A 101 -3.30 6.30 -2.10
CA TYR A 101 -2.11 7.14 -1.96
C TYR A 101 -1.25 7.10 -3.22
N THR A 102 -1.07 5.94 -3.83
CA THR A 102 -0.35 5.82 -5.10
C THR A 102 -1.08 6.54 -6.23
N LEU A 103 -2.41 6.46 -6.28
CA LEU A 103 -3.23 7.17 -7.27
C LEU A 103 -3.14 8.69 -7.11
N ALA A 104 -3.30 9.20 -5.89
CA ALA A 104 -3.18 10.63 -5.60
C ALA A 104 -1.75 11.14 -5.84
N TYR A 105 -0.75 10.35 -5.41
CA TYR A 105 0.66 10.68 -5.61
C TYR A 105 1.02 10.78 -7.09
N ALA A 106 0.63 9.81 -7.89
CA ALA A 106 0.90 9.80 -9.33
C ALA A 106 0.26 11.00 -10.06
N ASN A 107 -0.91 11.47 -9.61
CA ASN A 107 -1.54 12.66 -10.15
C ASN A 107 -0.85 13.96 -9.72
N ARG A 108 -0.28 14.00 -8.52
CA ARG A 108 0.34 15.21 -7.97
C ARG A 108 1.83 15.33 -8.30
N TYR A 109 2.54 14.21 -8.28
CA TYR A 109 3.99 14.12 -8.42
C TYR A 109 4.40 13.13 -9.53
N GLY A 110 3.66 13.09 -10.63
CA GLY A 110 3.82 12.09 -11.70
C GLY A 110 5.22 12.03 -12.30
N ASN A 111 5.94 13.17 -12.37
CA ASN A 111 7.32 13.21 -12.86
C ASN A 111 8.33 12.45 -11.98
N ASP A 112 7.97 12.14 -10.75
CA ASP A 112 8.82 11.40 -9.82
C ASP A 112 8.56 9.88 -9.86
N VAL A 113 7.56 9.44 -10.64
CA VAL A 113 7.09 8.05 -10.65
C VAL A 113 7.37 7.40 -12.00
N ALA A 114 8.14 6.31 -11.99
CA ALA A 114 8.45 5.51 -13.18
C ALA A 114 7.35 4.50 -13.52
N ALA A 115 6.71 3.93 -12.51
CA ALA A 115 5.61 2.98 -12.63
C ALA A 115 4.85 2.86 -11.30
N VAL A 116 3.65 2.29 -11.34
CA VAL A 116 2.88 1.94 -10.14
C VAL A 116 2.62 0.44 -10.09
N ILE A 117 2.78 -0.17 -8.92
CA ILE A 117 2.45 -1.55 -8.61
C ILE A 117 1.35 -1.56 -7.54
N GLY A 118 0.17 -2.02 -7.88
CA GLY A 118 -0.88 -2.28 -6.91
C GLY A 118 -0.76 -3.69 -6.33
N ILE A 119 -0.68 -3.82 -5.02
CA ILE A 119 -0.68 -5.09 -4.30
C ILE A 119 -2.03 -5.25 -3.63
N ASP A 120 -2.96 -5.93 -4.27
CA ASP A 120 -4.37 -6.01 -3.90
C ASP A 120 -4.94 -4.63 -3.47
N PRO A 121 -4.74 -3.60 -4.32
CA PRO A 121 -4.97 -2.22 -3.94
C PRO A 121 -6.48 -1.95 -3.76
N THR A 122 -6.82 -1.08 -2.81
CA THR A 122 -8.18 -0.55 -2.72
C THR A 122 -8.36 0.54 -3.76
N VAL A 123 -9.46 0.48 -4.50
CA VAL A 123 -9.89 1.53 -5.41
C VAL A 123 -11.28 2.05 -5.01
N PRO A 124 -11.54 3.37 -5.09
CA PRO A 124 -12.83 3.89 -4.72
C PRO A 124 -13.92 3.46 -5.73
N ALA A 125 -15.04 2.93 -5.24
CA ALA A 125 -16.18 2.57 -6.09
C ALA A 125 -16.96 3.82 -6.53
N ALA A 126 -17.48 3.82 -7.76
CA ALA A 126 -18.24 4.96 -8.31
C ALA A 126 -19.54 5.28 -7.54
N ARG A 127 -20.02 4.38 -6.69
CA ARG A 127 -21.34 4.42 -6.04
C ARG A 127 -21.38 4.96 -4.61
N THR A 128 -20.26 5.35 -4.03
CA THR A 128 -20.21 5.83 -2.63
C THR A 128 -20.90 7.18 -2.39
N VAL A 129 -21.32 7.88 -3.44
CA VAL A 129 -21.96 9.22 -3.32
C VAL A 129 -23.46 9.16 -3.01
N HIS A 130 -24.14 8.03 -3.30
CA HIS A 130 -25.60 7.93 -3.12
C HIS A 130 -26.06 7.12 -1.90
N ALA A 131 -25.16 6.59 -1.10
CA ALA A 131 -25.52 5.75 0.05
C ALA A 131 -26.08 6.52 1.25
N GLU A 132 -25.92 7.85 1.28
CA GLU A 132 -26.46 8.69 2.37
C GLU A 132 -27.99 8.93 2.28
N GLU A 133 -28.59 8.73 1.08
CA GLU A 133 -30.03 9.04 0.90
C GLU A 133 -30.98 7.82 1.06
N THR A 134 -30.50 6.60 1.05
CA THR A 134 -31.40 5.42 0.98
C THR A 134 -31.27 4.39 2.09
N GLY A 135 -30.37 4.52 3.03
CA GLY A 135 -30.26 3.62 4.19
C GLY A 135 -30.03 2.14 3.86
N VAL A 136 -29.68 1.79 2.61
CA VAL A 136 -29.45 0.43 2.16
C VAL A 136 -28.03 0.31 1.63
N ALA A 137 -27.16 -0.33 2.39
CA ALA A 137 -25.82 -0.71 1.98
C ALA A 137 -25.92 -1.79 0.89
N SER A 138 -25.86 -1.40 -0.37
CA SER A 138 -25.69 -2.37 -1.46
C SER A 138 -24.73 -1.81 -2.52
N GLY A 139 -23.55 -2.42 -2.62
CA GLY A 139 -22.63 -2.32 -3.76
C GLY A 139 -21.64 -1.15 -3.70
N GLY A 140 -21.19 -0.78 -2.52
CA GLY A 140 -20.03 0.09 -2.28
C GLY A 140 -18.81 -0.71 -1.83
N ILE A 141 -17.70 -0.06 -1.57
CA ILE A 141 -16.56 -0.64 -0.86
C ILE A 141 -17.12 -1.55 0.23
N ASN A 142 -16.70 -2.80 0.24
CA ASN A 142 -17.07 -3.72 1.33
C ASN A 142 -16.38 -3.22 2.62
N TRP A 143 -17.04 -2.28 3.30
CA TRP A 143 -16.56 -1.70 4.55
C TRP A 143 -16.40 -2.75 5.63
N GLU A 144 -17.26 -3.79 5.63
CA GLU A 144 -17.11 -4.93 6.54
C GLU A 144 -15.83 -5.71 6.20
N GLY A 145 -15.53 -5.90 4.91
CA GLY A 145 -14.26 -6.49 4.46
C GLY A 145 -13.07 -5.57 4.75
N LEU A 146 -13.21 -4.26 4.51
CA LEU A 146 -12.15 -3.28 4.80
C LEU A 146 -11.93 -3.12 6.32
N ILE A 147 -13.01 -3.09 7.10
CA ILE A 147 -12.97 -3.07 8.57
C ILE A 147 -12.45 -4.41 9.10
N ALA A 148 -12.85 -5.54 8.51
CA ALA A 148 -12.32 -6.86 8.87
C ALA A 148 -10.82 -6.99 8.58
N VAL A 149 -10.34 -6.31 7.53
CA VAL A 149 -8.93 -6.31 7.12
C VAL A 149 -8.15 -5.19 7.82
N SER A 150 -8.78 -4.06 8.19
CA SER A 150 -8.11 -2.83 8.63
C SER A 150 -7.77 -2.76 10.11
N GLY A 151 -7.93 -3.76 10.90
CA GLY A 151 -7.40 -3.66 12.25
C GLY A 151 -8.38 -3.53 13.41
N LEU A 152 -9.70 -3.46 13.22
CA LEU A 152 -10.65 -3.76 14.28
C LEU A 152 -10.52 -5.22 14.77
N PRO A 153 -10.19 -6.22 13.90
CA PRO A 153 -9.75 -7.53 14.38
C PRO A 153 -8.39 -7.52 15.09
N ARG A 154 -7.53 -6.53 14.84
CA ARG A 154 -6.27 -6.35 15.57
C ARG A 154 -6.48 -5.94 17.02
N TRP A 155 -7.60 -5.30 17.33
CA TRP A 155 -8.04 -5.09 18.70
C TRP A 155 -8.27 -6.43 19.41
N ALA A 156 -8.86 -7.40 18.70
CA ALA A 156 -8.98 -8.78 19.18
C ALA A 156 -7.63 -9.51 19.21
N ALA A 157 -6.66 -9.11 18.40
CA ALA A 157 -5.34 -9.74 18.31
C ALA A 157 -4.39 -9.41 19.48
N THR A 158 -4.67 -8.36 20.26
CA THR A 158 -4.07 -8.21 21.60
C THR A 158 -4.49 -9.34 22.53
N ILE A 159 -5.65 -9.95 22.26
CA ILE A 159 -6.20 -11.08 23.02
C ILE A 159 -5.81 -12.41 22.35
N ALA A 160 -5.54 -12.40 21.04
CA ALA A 160 -5.15 -13.58 20.26
C ALA A 160 -3.99 -13.22 19.30
N PRO A 161 -2.73 -13.23 19.76
CA PRO A 161 -1.54 -12.83 18.96
C PRO A 161 -1.41 -13.55 17.62
N GLY A 162 -1.92 -14.77 17.49
CA GLY A 162 -1.90 -15.56 16.26
C GLY A 162 -2.74 -14.99 15.10
N LEU A 163 -3.60 -13.97 15.35
CA LEU A 163 -4.39 -13.32 14.31
C LEU A 163 -3.62 -12.18 13.58
N VAL A 164 -2.46 -11.77 14.10
CA VAL A 164 -1.66 -10.63 13.58
C VAL A 164 -0.37 -11.11 12.92
N GLU A 165 0.01 -12.36 13.16
CA GLU A 165 1.24 -12.93 12.60
C GLU A 165 0.98 -13.43 11.19
N PRO A 166 1.87 -13.09 10.24
CA PRO A 166 1.81 -13.69 8.92
C PRO A 166 1.94 -15.21 9.02
N ASP A 167 1.01 -15.94 8.42
CA ASP A 167 1.09 -17.38 8.29
C ASP A 167 2.23 -17.79 7.35
N GLY A 168 2.86 -18.93 7.65
CA GLY A 168 3.79 -19.57 6.75
C GLY A 168 5.27 -19.45 7.13
N THR A 169 6.13 -20.03 6.29
CA THR A 169 7.58 -20.13 6.49
C THR A 169 8.38 -18.96 5.91
N ALA A 170 7.70 -17.99 5.28
CA ALA A 170 8.35 -16.86 4.62
C ALA A 170 8.99 -15.86 5.61
N TYR A 171 8.58 -15.88 6.87
CA TYR A 171 9.12 -15.03 7.92
C TYR A 171 9.99 -15.81 8.90
N THR A 172 11.09 -15.21 9.31
CA THR A 172 11.91 -15.74 10.40
C THR A 172 11.18 -15.58 11.75
N SER A 173 11.56 -16.37 12.75
CA SER A 173 11.03 -16.23 14.11
C SER A 173 11.29 -14.84 14.70
N ARG A 174 12.44 -14.23 14.37
CA ARG A 174 12.80 -12.88 14.81
C ARG A 174 11.89 -11.82 14.20
N GLU A 175 11.59 -11.92 12.91
CA GLU A 175 10.66 -11.00 12.21
C GLU A 175 9.27 -11.10 12.83
N ARG A 176 8.74 -12.31 13.03
CA ARG A 176 7.43 -12.50 13.67
C ARG A 176 7.38 -11.94 15.09
N ASP A 177 8.39 -12.20 15.90
CA ASP A 177 8.46 -11.66 17.26
C ASP A 177 8.48 -10.11 17.26
N GLN A 178 9.17 -9.53 16.29
CA GLN A 178 9.25 -8.07 16.17
C GLN A 178 7.96 -7.47 15.65
N ILE A 179 7.29 -8.09 14.67
CA ILE A 179 5.96 -7.69 14.21
C ILE A 179 4.96 -7.68 15.38
N ARG A 180 4.98 -8.74 16.22
CA ARG A 180 4.13 -8.83 17.41
C ARG A 180 4.40 -7.70 18.41
N LYS A 181 5.67 -7.40 18.71
CA LYS A 181 6.05 -6.28 19.58
C LYS A 181 5.59 -4.94 19.05
N MET A 182 5.74 -4.72 17.74
CA MET A 182 5.29 -3.49 17.09
C MET A 182 3.77 -3.38 17.03
N ALA A 183 3.05 -4.51 16.91
CA ALA A 183 1.59 -4.52 16.98
C ALA A 183 1.08 -4.04 18.35
N ILE A 184 1.77 -4.44 19.43
CA ILE A 184 1.46 -3.98 20.79
C ILE A 184 1.86 -2.50 20.95
N TRP A 185 3.05 -2.12 20.47
CA TRP A 185 3.57 -0.74 20.58
C TRP A 185 2.67 0.29 19.87
N ASN A 186 2.22 -0.04 18.67
CA ASN A 186 1.39 0.85 17.83
C ASN A 186 -0.12 0.67 18.08
N PHE A 187 -0.52 -0.08 19.10
CA PHE A 187 -1.92 -0.28 19.43
C PHE A 187 -2.62 1.03 19.83
N GLY A 188 -3.84 1.25 19.27
CA GLY A 188 -4.67 2.41 19.61
C GLY A 188 -4.07 3.77 19.21
N ASN A 189 -3.10 3.77 18.36
CA ASN A 189 -2.36 4.94 17.93
C ASN A 189 -3.27 5.95 17.20
N PRO A 190 -3.21 7.25 17.60
CA PRO A 190 -4.12 8.28 17.11
C PRO A 190 -4.06 8.48 15.59
N SER A 191 -2.88 8.36 14.98
CA SER A 191 -2.70 8.53 13.54
C SER A 191 -3.46 7.47 12.75
N VAL A 192 -3.36 6.19 13.14
CA VAL A 192 -4.09 5.09 12.48
C VAL A 192 -5.60 5.21 12.73
N VAL A 193 -6.01 5.68 13.90
CA VAL A 193 -7.43 5.93 14.19
C VAL A 193 -7.97 7.05 13.31
N ASP A 194 -7.23 8.16 13.16
CA ASP A 194 -7.66 9.28 12.29
C ASP A 194 -7.69 8.85 10.83
N GLU A 195 -6.69 8.08 10.36
CA GLU A 195 -6.67 7.53 9.01
C GLU A 195 -7.88 6.64 8.74
N THR A 196 -8.23 5.76 9.69
CA THR A 196 -9.41 4.90 9.63
C THR A 196 -10.70 5.72 9.50
N ASN A 197 -10.84 6.75 10.33
CA ASN A 197 -12.02 7.62 10.32
C ASN A 197 -12.15 8.42 9.02
N ARG A 198 -11.04 8.67 8.31
CA ARG A 198 -11.01 9.43 7.06
C ARG A 198 -11.09 8.58 5.80
N ILE A 199 -11.22 7.26 5.88
CA ILE A 199 -11.26 6.38 4.70
C ILE A 199 -12.32 6.85 3.70
N ALA A 200 -13.55 7.14 4.16
CA ALA A 200 -14.64 7.60 3.30
C ALA A 200 -14.36 8.97 2.65
N GLU A 201 -13.76 9.89 3.39
CA GLU A 201 -13.36 11.20 2.88
C GLU A 201 -12.24 11.04 1.83
N ASN A 202 -11.20 10.28 2.14
CA ASN A 202 -10.09 10.01 1.23
C ASN A 202 -10.56 9.29 -0.04
N ALA A 203 -11.47 8.32 0.08
CA ALA A 203 -12.07 7.65 -1.08
C ALA A 203 -12.80 8.65 -2.00
N ARG A 204 -13.59 9.58 -1.44
CA ARG A 204 -14.28 10.63 -2.22
C ARG A 204 -13.29 11.53 -2.96
N LYS A 205 -12.20 11.93 -2.31
CA LYS A 205 -11.17 12.80 -2.90
C LYS A 205 -10.49 12.17 -4.11
N VAL A 206 -10.26 10.86 -4.10
CA VAL A 206 -9.60 10.15 -5.21
C VAL A 206 -10.59 9.49 -6.18
N GLN A 207 -11.90 9.57 -5.92
CA GLN A 207 -12.93 8.86 -6.69
C GLN A 207 -12.92 9.18 -8.20
N GLY A 208 -12.68 10.42 -8.59
CA GLY A 208 -12.61 10.86 -9.99
C GLY A 208 -11.24 10.71 -10.63
N MET A 209 -10.21 10.34 -9.86
CA MET A 209 -8.85 10.24 -10.36
C MET A 209 -8.64 8.98 -11.18
N ARG A 210 -7.72 9.08 -12.16
CA ARG A 210 -7.18 7.98 -12.95
C ARG A 210 -5.68 8.09 -12.97
N TYR A 211 -4.99 6.99 -13.23
CA TYR A 211 -3.56 7.06 -13.46
C TYR A 211 -3.25 7.81 -14.76
N PRO A 212 -2.16 8.58 -14.82
CA PRO A 212 -1.71 9.25 -16.05
C PRO A 212 -1.52 8.26 -17.21
N ASP A 213 -1.88 8.68 -18.42
CA ASP A 213 -1.93 7.82 -19.62
C ASP A 213 -0.59 7.14 -19.95
N ASP A 214 0.51 7.82 -19.69
CA ASP A 214 1.87 7.34 -19.99
C ASP A 214 2.55 6.61 -18.82
N LEU A 215 1.90 6.54 -17.66
CA LEU A 215 2.46 5.91 -16.45
C LEU A 215 2.14 4.41 -16.45
N PRO A 216 3.15 3.51 -16.54
CA PRO A 216 2.92 2.07 -16.47
C PRO A 216 2.31 1.64 -15.13
N VAL A 217 1.29 0.77 -15.17
CA VAL A 217 0.61 0.28 -13.95
C VAL A 217 0.44 -1.23 -14.00
N LEU A 218 0.97 -1.93 -13.00
CA LEU A 218 0.69 -3.33 -12.73
C LEU A 218 -0.22 -3.45 -11.50
N THR A 219 -1.33 -4.16 -11.63
CA THR A 219 -2.21 -4.49 -10.50
C THR A 219 -2.17 -5.99 -10.24
N LEU A 220 -1.74 -6.38 -9.05
CA LEU A 220 -1.77 -7.76 -8.57
C LEU A 220 -3.00 -7.92 -7.66
N LEU A 221 -3.95 -8.75 -8.06
CA LEU A 221 -5.18 -9.00 -7.29
C LEU A 221 -5.13 -10.34 -6.58
N ALA A 222 -5.67 -10.40 -5.38
CA ALA A 222 -5.93 -11.67 -4.71
C ALA A 222 -7.08 -12.41 -5.41
N SER A 223 -6.88 -13.67 -5.81
CA SER A 223 -7.88 -14.44 -6.56
C SER A 223 -9.21 -14.63 -5.80
N ALA A 224 -9.19 -14.54 -4.48
CA ALA A 224 -10.41 -14.54 -3.66
C ALA A 224 -11.32 -13.32 -3.93
N LYS A 225 -10.79 -12.27 -4.56
CA LYS A 225 -11.51 -11.03 -4.93
C LYS A 225 -11.65 -10.87 -6.45
N GLU A 226 -11.27 -11.88 -7.23
CA GLU A 226 -11.33 -11.81 -8.69
C GLU A 226 -12.76 -12.06 -9.19
N THR A 227 -13.65 -11.09 -8.97
CA THR A 227 -14.92 -11.05 -9.67
C THR A 227 -14.83 -10.15 -10.92
N PRO A 228 -15.65 -10.36 -11.96
CA PRO A 228 -15.71 -9.44 -13.10
C PRO A 228 -15.96 -7.99 -12.70
N ALA A 229 -16.69 -7.76 -11.60
CA ALA A 229 -16.97 -6.43 -11.07
C ALA A 229 -15.71 -5.79 -10.43
N ASP A 230 -14.92 -6.56 -9.72
CA ASP A 230 -13.67 -6.07 -9.13
C ASP A 230 -12.65 -5.73 -10.21
N VAL A 231 -12.47 -6.60 -11.20
CA VAL A 231 -11.60 -6.33 -12.35
C VAL A 231 -12.05 -5.06 -13.08
N ALA A 232 -13.35 -4.92 -13.39
CA ALA A 232 -13.90 -3.74 -14.04
C ALA A 232 -13.69 -2.45 -13.23
N LEU A 233 -13.72 -2.55 -11.90
CA LEU A 233 -13.45 -1.42 -11.00
C LEU A 233 -11.98 -0.96 -11.12
N HIS A 234 -11.03 -1.89 -11.14
CA HIS A 234 -9.61 -1.57 -11.33
C HIS A 234 -9.38 -1.03 -12.75
N GLU A 235 -9.93 -1.65 -13.79
CA GLU A 235 -9.87 -1.18 -15.17
C GLU A 235 -10.38 0.25 -15.32
N SER A 236 -11.39 0.66 -14.55
CA SER A 236 -11.92 2.03 -14.59
C SER A 236 -10.88 3.10 -14.26
N ARG A 237 -9.79 2.75 -13.55
CA ARG A 237 -8.68 3.65 -13.20
C ARG A 237 -7.56 3.65 -14.24
N LEU A 238 -7.59 2.69 -15.16
CA LEU A 238 -6.56 2.40 -16.15
C LEU A 238 -7.00 2.69 -17.59
N GLN A 239 -8.22 3.21 -17.82
CA GLN A 239 -8.87 3.32 -19.12
C GLN A 239 -8.01 3.90 -20.25
N ASN A 240 -7.10 4.83 -19.93
CA ASN A 240 -6.23 5.48 -20.92
C ASN A 240 -4.76 5.09 -20.74
N VAL A 241 -4.44 4.31 -19.71
CA VAL A 241 -3.06 3.91 -19.44
C VAL A 241 -2.57 2.96 -20.52
N ARG A 242 -1.54 3.36 -21.26
CA ARG A 242 -1.05 2.61 -22.43
C ARG A 242 -0.46 1.26 -22.05
N ASN A 243 0.27 1.22 -20.96
CA ASN A 243 0.98 0.03 -20.47
C ASN A 243 0.42 -0.35 -19.11
N HIS A 244 -0.60 -1.17 -19.08
CA HIS A 244 -1.15 -1.70 -17.83
C HIS A 244 -1.42 -3.19 -17.92
N GLU A 245 -1.37 -3.83 -16.76
CA GLU A 245 -1.65 -5.26 -16.60
C GLU A 245 -2.37 -5.48 -15.27
N ILE A 246 -3.42 -6.31 -15.28
CA ILE A 246 -4.09 -6.81 -14.08
C ILE A 246 -3.85 -8.31 -14.02
N VAL A 247 -3.24 -8.79 -12.94
CA VAL A 247 -2.87 -10.19 -12.75
C VAL A 247 -3.46 -10.70 -11.45
N ALA A 248 -4.27 -11.75 -11.52
CA ALA A 248 -4.72 -12.46 -10.34
C ALA A 248 -3.63 -13.44 -9.84
N LEU A 249 -3.38 -13.42 -8.55
CA LEU A 249 -2.54 -14.39 -7.87
C LEU A 249 -3.35 -15.19 -6.86
N PRO A 250 -3.07 -16.48 -6.67
CA PRO A 250 -3.77 -17.28 -5.66
C PRO A 250 -3.53 -16.67 -4.28
N GLY A 251 -4.55 -16.74 -3.41
CA GLY A 251 -4.42 -16.30 -2.02
C GLY A 251 -5.40 -15.20 -1.61
N GLY A 252 -5.20 -14.71 -0.40
CA GLY A 252 -5.98 -13.64 0.21
C GLY A 252 -5.30 -12.28 0.09
N HIS A 253 -5.85 -11.28 0.77
CA HIS A 253 -5.45 -9.88 0.71
C HIS A 253 -3.95 -9.58 0.93
N TYR A 254 -3.27 -10.38 1.73
CA TYR A 254 -1.84 -10.22 2.03
C TYR A 254 -0.97 -11.09 1.11
N LEU A 255 -1.02 -10.82 -0.21
CA LEU A 255 -0.28 -11.57 -1.23
C LEU A 255 1.24 -11.65 -0.92
N HIS A 256 1.83 -10.58 -0.40
CA HIS A 256 3.25 -10.49 -0.07
C HIS A 256 3.69 -11.40 1.09
N TRP A 257 2.73 -11.93 1.88
CA TRP A 257 3.05 -12.88 2.95
C TRP A 257 3.36 -14.27 2.43
N ALA A 258 2.60 -14.74 1.44
CA ALA A 258 2.66 -16.13 0.99
C ALA A 258 3.14 -16.28 -0.48
N HIS A 259 3.03 -15.23 -1.29
CA HIS A 259 3.25 -15.30 -2.73
C HIS A 259 4.36 -14.36 -3.23
N ALA A 260 5.27 -13.94 -2.33
CA ALA A 260 6.35 -13.02 -2.65
C ALA A 260 7.19 -13.44 -3.89
N PRO A 261 7.58 -14.70 -4.11
CA PRO A 261 8.31 -15.10 -5.32
C PRO A 261 7.50 -14.88 -6.60
N ALA A 262 6.22 -15.24 -6.61
CA ALA A 262 5.35 -15.05 -7.78
C ALA A 262 5.11 -13.56 -8.08
N MET A 263 4.89 -12.76 -7.03
CA MET A 263 4.77 -11.30 -7.14
C MET A 263 6.04 -10.69 -7.72
N ALA A 264 7.20 -11.00 -7.16
CA ALA A 264 8.48 -10.49 -7.63
C ALA A 264 8.75 -10.85 -9.09
N SER A 265 8.42 -12.08 -9.50
CA SER A 265 8.54 -12.51 -10.90
C SER A 265 7.69 -11.63 -11.83
N LYS A 266 6.44 -11.35 -11.47
CA LYS A 266 5.53 -10.48 -12.24
C LYS A 266 6.02 -9.04 -12.26
N ILE A 267 6.41 -8.48 -11.13
CA ILE A 267 6.95 -7.13 -11.00
C ILE A 267 8.20 -6.95 -11.88
N LYS A 268 9.16 -7.88 -11.79
CA LYS A 268 10.40 -7.83 -12.59
C LYS A 268 10.11 -7.89 -14.09
N ALA A 269 9.24 -8.80 -14.53
CA ALA A 269 8.85 -8.92 -15.94
C ALA A 269 8.21 -7.64 -16.44
N PHE A 270 7.26 -7.08 -15.69
CA PHE A 270 6.56 -5.85 -16.04
C PHE A 270 7.50 -4.65 -16.13
N LEU A 271 8.34 -4.43 -15.12
CA LEU A 271 9.27 -3.31 -15.08
C LEU A 271 10.33 -3.39 -16.18
N THR A 272 10.86 -4.58 -16.47
CA THR A 272 11.85 -4.77 -17.56
C THR A 272 11.30 -4.34 -18.92
N THR A 273 10.00 -4.50 -19.13
CA THR A 273 9.35 -4.14 -20.41
C THR A 273 8.95 -2.67 -20.47
N ASN A 274 8.57 -2.07 -19.33
CA ASN A 274 7.84 -0.80 -19.31
C ASN A 274 8.60 0.38 -18.69
N THR A 275 9.78 0.18 -18.09
CA THR A 275 10.54 1.23 -17.40
C THR A 275 11.98 1.30 -17.92
N ARG A 276 12.18 1.60 -19.20
CA ARG A 276 13.51 1.85 -19.80
C ARG A 276 13.81 3.32 -19.95
#